data_546cdd358dbabff4c99c20edb6c110ad
#
_entry.id   546cdd358dbabff4c99c20edb6c110ad
#
_cell.length_a   1.000
_cell.length_b   1.000
_cell.length_c   1.000
_cell.angle_alpha   90.00
_cell.angle_beta   90.00
_cell.angle_gamma   90.00
#
_symmetry.space_group_name_H-M   'P 1'
#
loop_
_entity.id
_entity.type
_entity.pdbx_description
1 polymer ?
#
loop_
_entity_poly.entity_id
_entity_poly.type
_entity_poly.pdbx_seq_one_letter_code
_entity_poly.pdbx_strand_id
1 'polypeptide(L)'
;QAAPVDYDHDGIDELIVPGAFEIPLIARRMASSGRVDAVIACALVVNGGVYRHEFVAGAVIDGLMRVQLDTDVPVFSAVLTPRDFHDHDDHREFFRAHFVKKGVEVAQACVQTLDALQGLPLSP
;
A
#
# COMPACT_ATOMS: atom_id res chain seq x y z
N GLN A 1 -11.02 -13.60 -13.31
CA GLN A 1 -9.98 -12.67 -13.70
C GLN A 1 -10.08 -11.40 -12.86
N ALA A 2 -9.03 -11.06 -12.14
CA ALA A 2 -9.05 -9.93 -11.24
C ALA A 2 -8.90 -8.61 -12.02
N ALA A 3 -9.77 -7.66 -11.75
CA ALA A 3 -9.70 -6.32 -12.30
C ALA A 3 -10.00 -5.30 -11.20
N PRO A 4 -9.46 -4.10 -11.27
CA PRO A 4 -9.79 -3.07 -10.28
C PRO A 4 -11.28 -2.74 -10.32
N VAL A 5 -11.88 -2.63 -9.15
CA VAL A 5 -13.31 -2.35 -9.01
C VAL A 5 -13.50 -1.26 -7.96
N ASP A 6 -14.35 -0.30 -8.27
CA ASP A 6 -14.77 0.72 -7.32
C ASP A 6 -16.02 0.23 -6.61
N TYR A 7 -15.80 -0.48 -5.50
CA TYR A 7 -16.89 -1.15 -4.78
C TYR A 7 -17.88 -0.19 -4.14
N ASP A 8 -17.40 0.95 -3.66
CA ASP A 8 -18.21 1.90 -2.90
C ASP A 8 -18.62 3.13 -3.70
N HIS A 9 -18.28 3.18 -4.98
CA HIS A 9 -18.53 4.33 -5.86
C HIS A 9 -17.95 5.64 -5.31
N ASP A 10 -16.79 5.53 -4.66
CA ASP A 10 -16.11 6.68 -4.02
C ASP A 10 -14.92 7.21 -4.85
N GLY A 11 -14.72 6.68 -6.03
CA GLY A 11 -13.59 7.05 -6.89
C GLY A 11 -12.31 6.30 -6.57
N ILE A 12 -12.37 5.28 -5.70
CA ILE A 12 -11.22 4.47 -5.32
C ILE A 12 -11.40 3.06 -5.88
N ASP A 13 -10.54 2.69 -6.82
CA ASP A 13 -10.52 1.33 -7.35
C ASP A 13 -9.73 0.41 -6.42
N GLU A 14 -10.26 -0.78 -6.15
CA GLU A 14 -9.62 -1.75 -5.28
C GLU A 14 -9.31 -3.02 -6.05
N LEU A 15 -8.15 -3.61 -5.76
CA LEU A 15 -7.72 -4.87 -6.36
C LEU A 15 -7.07 -5.73 -5.29
N ILE A 16 -7.58 -6.94 -5.12
CA ILE A 16 -7.02 -7.91 -4.16
C ILE A 16 -6.07 -8.82 -4.91
N VAL A 17 -4.86 -9.00 -4.38
CA VAL A 17 -3.83 -9.85 -4.97
C VAL A 17 -3.51 -11.01 -4.03
N PRO A 18 -2.89 -12.10 -4.54
CA PRO A 18 -2.68 -13.31 -3.74
C PRO A 18 -1.83 -13.11 -2.50
N GLY A 19 -0.81 -12.28 -2.56
CA GLY A 19 0.06 -12.05 -1.42
C GLY A 19 0.80 -10.73 -1.55
N ALA A 20 1.54 -10.38 -0.49
CA ALA A 20 2.27 -9.12 -0.46
C ALA A 20 3.33 -9.05 -1.57
N PHE A 21 3.95 -10.17 -1.90
CA PHE A 21 5.04 -10.21 -2.87
C PHE A 21 4.59 -9.85 -4.29
N GLU A 22 3.29 -9.96 -4.56
CA GLU A 22 2.71 -9.62 -5.87
C GLU A 22 2.32 -8.14 -5.98
N ILE A 23 2.35 -7.42 -4.85
CA ILE A 23 1.89 -6.03 -4.81
C ILE A 23 2.71 -5.10 -5.70
N PRO A 24 4.07 -5.14 -5.70
CA PRO A 24 4.83 -4.19 -6.50
C PRO A 24 4.52 -4.24 -8.00
N LEU A 25 4.38 -5.44 -8.56
CA LEU A 25 4.05 -5.56 -9.97
C LEU A 25 2.67 -4.99 -10.29
N ILE A 26 1.69 -5.31 -9.47
CA ILE A 26 0.33 -4.81 -9.66
C ILE A 26 0.29 -3.29 -9.45
N ALA A 27 0.99 -2.78 -8.46
CA ALA A 27 1.09 -1.33 -8.23
C ALA A 27 1.69 -0.63 -9.45
N ARG A 28 2.71 -1.22 -10.06
CA ARG A 28 3.31 -0.66 -11.27
C ARG A 28 2.32 -0.61 -12.42
N ARG A 29 1.55 -1.67 -12.62
CA ARG A 29 0.53 -1.71 -13.68
C ARG A 29 -0.55 -0.67 -13.45
N MET A 30 -1.01 -0.53 -12.22
CA MET A 30 -2.02 0.48 -11.88
C MET A 30 -1.48 1.89 -12.07
N ALA A 31 -0.28 2.15 -11.56
CA ALA A 31 0.35 3.47 -11.68
C ALA A 31 0.60 3.86 -13.14
N SER A 32 0.95 2.89 -13.98
CA SER A 32 1.26 3.13 -15.38
C SER A 32 0.02 3.22 -16.28
N SER A 33 -1.16 2.93 -15.74
CA SER A 33 -2.39 2.84 -16.52
C SER A 33 -2.94 4.21 -16.97
N GLY A 34 -2.55 5.26 -16.29
CA GLY A 34 -3.12 6.59 -16.52
C GLY A 34 -4.49 6.79 -15.89
N ARG A 35 -5.01 5.79 -15.16
CA ARG A 35 -6.34 5.84 -14.56
C ARG A 35 -6.34 6.28 -13.11
N VAL A 36 -5.18 6.30 -12.46
CA VAL A 36 -5.08 6.62 -11.04
C VAL A 36 -4.06 7.72 -10.82
N ASP A 37 -4.27 8.53 -9.80
CA ASP A 37 -3.36 9.60 -9.40
C ASP A 37 -2.40 9.17 -8.30
N ALA A 38 -2.73 8.11 -7.59
CA ALA A 38 -1.91 7.56 -6.52
C ALA A 38 -2.29 6.10 -6.28
N VAL A 39 -1.39 5.35 -5.68
CA VAL A 39 -1.63 3.96 -5.31
C VAL A 39 -1.35 3.80 -3.83
N ILE A 40 -2.26 3.13 -3.12
CA ILE A 40 -2.05 2.75 -1.72
C ILE A 40 -1.99 1.23 -1.67
N ALA A 41 -0.88 0.71 -1.17
CA ALA A 41 -0.67 -0.73 -1.04
C ALA A 41 -0.84 -1.13 0.43
N CYS A 42 -1.73 -2.08 0.67
CA CYS A 42 -2.04 -2.56 2.02
C CYS A 42 -1.72 -4.04 2.14
N ALA A 43 -1.00 -4.41 3.17
CA ALA A 43 -0.71 -5.81 3.47
C ALA A 43 -0.37 -5.97 4.94
N LEU A 44 -0.60 -7.18 5.44
CA LEU A 44 -0.13 -7.59 6.75
C LEU A 44 0.86 -8.73 6.53
N VAL A 45 2.12 -8.48 6.82
CA VAL A 45 3.19 -9.47 6.64
C VAL A 45 3.62 -9.95 8.01
N VAL A 46 3.35 -11.23 8.28
CA VAL A 46 3.68 -11.85 9.57
C VAL A 46 4.71 -12.94 9.36
N ASN A 47 5.34 -13.37 10.45
CA ASN A 47 6.37 -14.40 10.40
C ASN A 47 5.74 -15.73 9.97
N GLY A 48 6.14 -16.21 8.79
CA GLY A 48 5.71 -17.50 8.26
C GLY A 48 6.76 -18.57 8.50
N GLY A 49 6.43 -19.81 8.13
CA GLY A 49 7.32 -20.94 8.36
C GLY A 49 8.49 -21.07 7.40
N VAL A 50 8.43 -20.43 6.24
CA VAL A 50 9.41 -20.63 5.17
C VAL A 50 10.35 -19.43 5.02
N TYR A 51 9.79 -18.23 5.01
CA TYR A 51 10.58 -17.01 4.86
C TYR A 51 10.41 -16.12 6.08
N ARG A 52 11.47 -15.41 6.43
CA ARG A 52 11.38 -14.37 7.43
C ARG A 52 10.56 -13.22 6.88
N HIS A 53 9.61 -12.73 7.68
CA HIS A 53 8.70 -11.67 7.24
C HIS A 53 9.43 -10.37 6.86
N GLU A 54 10.55 -10.07 7.53
CA GLU A 54 11.31 -8.86 7.23
C GLU A 54 11.93 -8.88 5.85
N PHE A 55 12.30 -10.05 5.33
CA PHE A 55 12.83 -10.14 3.96
C PHE A 55 11.73 -9.88 2.93
N VAL A 56 10.56 -10.45 3.15
CA VAL A 56 9.43 -10.23 2.25
C VAL A 56 8.99 -8.77 2.30
N ALA A 57 8.81 -8.24 3.49
CA ALA A 57 8.39 -6.85 3.67
C ALA A 57 9.40 -5.88 3.07
N GLY A 58 10.70 -6.12 3.29
CA GLY A 58 11.74 -5.28 2.72
C GLY A 58 11.70 -5.27 1.20
N ALA A 59 11.56 -6.43 0.57
CA ALA A 59 11.46 -6.53 -0.88
C ALA A 59 10.24 -5.81 -1.41
N VAL A 60 9.10 -5.94 -0.74
CA VAL A 60 7.85 -5.28 -1.15
C VAL A 60 7.98 -3.76 -1.03
N ILE A 61 8.47 -3.28 0.09
CA ILE A 61 8.61 -1.84 0.35
C ILE A 61 9.61 -1.22 -0.65
N ASP A 62 10.74 -1.86 -0.87
CA ASP A 62 11.73 -1.38 -1.85
C ASP A 62 11.15 -1.40 -3.26
N GLY A 63 10.36 -2.43 -3.59
CA GLY A 63 9.69 -2.52 -4.88
C GLY A 63 8.67 -1.41 -5.07
N LEU A 64 7.91 -1.08 -4.04
CA LEU A 64 6.93 0.03 -4.11
C LEU A 64 7.62 1.37 -4.29
N MET A 65 8.73 1.60 -3.60
CA MET A 65 9.51 2.83 -3.79
C MET A 65 9.99 2.95 -5.23
N ARG A 66 10.45 1.85 -5.80
CA ARG A 66 10.90 1.83 -7.20
C ARG A 66 9.75 2.12 -8.16
N VAL A 67 8.57 1.55 -7.92
CA VAL A 67 7.40 1.83 -8.74
C VAL A 67 7.09 3.33 -8.73
N GLN A 68 7.10 3.94 -7.55
CA GLN A 68 6.83 5.36 -7.40
C GLN A 68 7.81 6.21 -8.21
N LEU A 69 9.09 5.92 -8.11
CA LEU A 69 10.12 6.69 -8.78
C LEU A 69 10.13 6.45 -10.30
N ASP A 70 9.84 5.22 -10.74
CA ASP A 70 9.83 4.88 -12.16
C ASP A 70 8.59 5.41 -12.89
N THR A 71 7.45 5.49 -12.21
CA THR A 71 6.18 5.89 -12.84
C THR A 71 5.82 7.35 -12.59
N ASP A 72 6.47 7.99 -11.65
CA ASP A 72 6.14 9.36 -11.21
C ASP A 72 4.72 9.47 -10.64
N VAL A 73 4.18 8.35 -10.17
CA VAL A 73 2.88 8.28 -9.49
C VAL A 73 3.13 7.96 -8.02
N PRO A 74 2.61 8.76 -7.09
CA PRO A 74 2.83 8.51 -5.67
C PRO A 74 2.30 7.13 -5.26
N VAL A 75 3.12 6.39 -4.53
CA VAL A 75 2.75 5.07 -4.00
C VAL A 75 2.96 5.10 -2.50
N PHE A 76 1.91 4.78 -1.75
CA PHE A 76 1.93 4.81 -0.30
C PHE A 76 1.87 3.39 0.24
N SER A 77 2.68 3.13 1.25
CA SER A 77 2.78 1.80 1.84
C SER A 77 2.08 1.75 3.18
N ALA A 78 1.07 0.90 3.26
CA ALA A 78 0.50 0.42 4.50
C ALA A 78 0.79 -1.08 4.63
N VAL A 79 2.02 -1.45 4.30
CA VAL A 79 2.52 -2.82 4.45
C VAL A 79 3.01 -2.94 5.89
N LEU A 80 2.22 -3.61 6.72
CA LEU A 80 2.45 -3.66 8.16
C LEU A 80 3.11 -4.98 8.54
N THR A 81 4.09 -4.88 9.43
CA THR A 81 4.90 -6.03 9.84
C THR A 81 4.93 -6.12 11.36
N PRO A 82 3.78 -6.45 12.00
CA PRO A 82 3.74 -6.49 13.45
C PRO A 82 4.64 -7.58 13.99
N ARG A 83 5.37 -7.23 15.06
CA ARG A 83 6.20 -8.17 15.78
C ARG A 83 5.30 -9.10 16.60
N ASP A 84 5.62 -10.39 16.61
CA ASP A 84 4.95 -11.37 17.47
C ASP A 84 3.43 -11.35 17.36
N PHE A 85 2.92 -11.21 16.13
CA PHE A 85 1.49 -11.27 15.90
C PHE A 85 0.98 -12.68 16.18
N HIS A 86 0.00 -12.79 17.05
CA HIS A 86 -0.68 -14.04 17.37
C HIS A 86 -2.16 -13.90 17.05
N ASP A 87 -2.73 -14.95 16.48
CA ASP A 87 -4.12 -14.95 16.03
C ASP A 87 -5.06 -15.36 17.18
N HIS A 88 -5.19 -14.48 18.18
CA HIS A 88 -6.16 -14.65 19.27
C HIS A 88 -6.84 -13.31 19.56
N ASP A 89 -7.97 -13.36 20.25
CA ASP A 89 -8.93 -12.26 20.31
C ASP A 89 -8.35 -10.94 20.81
N ASP A 90 -7.66 -10.95 21.95
CA ASP A 90 -7.10 -9.72 22.53
C ASP A 90 -6.07 -9.08 21.59
N HIS A 91 -5.24 -9.92 20.97
CA HIS A 91 -4.21 -9.47 20.06
C HIS A 91 -4.83 -8.90 18.76
N ARG A 92 -5.87 -9.56 18.25
CA ARG A 92 -6.60 -9.08 17.07
C ARG A 92 -7.20 -7.72 17.31
N GLU A 93 -7.85 -7.50 18.46
CA GLU A 93 -8.46 -6.21 18.78
C GLU A 93 -7.44 -5.10 18.84
N PHE A 94 -6.30 -5.36 19.49
CA PHE A 94 -5.22 -4.39 19.56
C PHE A 94 -4.75 -3.98 18.18
N PHE A 95 -4.46 -4.96 17.32
CA PHE A 95 -3.95 -4.68 15.99
C PHE A 95 -5.02 -4.11 15.06
N ARG A 96 -6.29 -4.48 15.23
CA ARG A 96 -7.37 -3.88 14.45
C ARG A 96 -7.42 -2.37 14.65
N ALA A 97 -7.40 -1.91 15.89
CA ALA A 97 -7.40 -0.48 16.19
C ALA A 97 -6.17 0.20 15.61
N HIS A 98 -5.01 -0.43 15.71
CA HIS A 98 -3.76 0.10 15.17
C HIS A 98 -3.81 0.19 13.65
N PHE A 99 -4.37 -0.81 12.97
CA PHE A 99 -4.48 -0.82 11.51
C PHE A 99 -5.43 0.26 11.00
N VAL A 100 -6.53 0.51 11.70
CA VAL A 100 -7.43 1.61 11.36
C VAL A 100 -6.69 2.94 11.44
N LYS A 101 -5.93 3.15 12.50
CA LYS A 101 -5.11 4.35 12.66
C LYS A 101 -4.10 4.50 11.52
N LYS A 102 -3.43 3.42 11.15
CA LYS A 102 -2.47 3.44 10.03
C LYS A 102 -3.14 3.73 8.71
N GLY A 103 -4.36 3.23 8.50
CA GLY A 103 -5.13 3.54 7.31
C GLY A 103 -5.46 5.02 7.20
N VAL A 104 -5.85 5.64 8.30
CA VAL A 104 -6.10 7.09 8.33
C VAL A 104 -4.82 7.86 8.03
N GLU A 105 -3.71 7.47 8.65
CA GLU A 105 -2.42 8.13 8.42
C GLU A 105 -1.98 8.06 6.96
N VAL A 106 -2.12 6.89 6.32
CA VAL A 106 -1.69 6.74 4.93
C VAL A 106 -2.60 7.52 3.98
N ALA A 107 -3.89 7.58 4.27
CA ALA A 107 -4.82 8.37 3.48
C ALA A 107 -4.51 9.86 3.56
N GLN A 108 -4.20 10.36 4.76
CA GLN A 108 -3.79 11.74 4.95
C GLN A 108 -2.49 12.05 4.22
N ALA A 109 -1.51 11.16 4.29
CA ALA A 109 -0.25 11.32 3.58
C ALA A 109 -0.49 11.38 2.05
N CYS A 110 -1.41 10.56 1.56
CA CYS A 110 -1.77 10.55 0.14
C CYS A 110 -2.33 11.90 -0.30
N VAL A 111 -3.31 12.42 0.43
CA VAL A 111 -3.92 13.71 0.11
C VAL A 111 -2.89 14.84 0.16
N GLN A 112 -2.09 14.89 1.20
CA GLN A 112 -1.06 15.92 1.35
C GLN A 112 -0.03 15.88 0.24
N THR A 113 0.38 14.68 -0.16
CA THR A 113 1.38 14.51 -1.22
C THR A 113 0.81 14.94 -2.58
N LEU A 114 -0.43 14.56 -2.88
CA LEU A 114 -1.07 14.97 -4.12
C LEU A 114 -1.22 16.49 -4.20
N ASP A 115 -1.58 17.13 -3.09
CA ASP A 115 -1.65 18.59 -3.03
C ASP A 115 -0.29 19.23 -3.28
N ALA A 116 0.75 18.68 -2.66
CA ALA A 116 2.12 19.20 -2.84
C ALA A 116 2.59 19.07 -4.30
N LEU A 117 2.27 17.95 -4.93
CA LEU A 117 2.69 17.68 -6.30
C LEU A 117 2.00 18.62 -7.31
N GLN A 118 0.81 19.12 -7.01
CA GLN A 118 0.14 20.09 -7.87
C GLN A 118 0.92 21.40 -8.00
N GLY A 119 1.73 21.74 -7.00
CA GLY A 119 2.60 22.92 -7.05
C GLY A 119 3.93 22.68 -7.74
N LEU A 120 4.18 21.49 -8.27
CA LEU A 120 5.45 21.13 -8.89
C LEU A 120 5.26 20.79 -10.36
N PRO A 121 6.29 21.01 -11.22
CA PRO A 121 7.57 21.63 -10.89
C PRO A 121 7.42 23.12 -10.57
N LEU A 122 8.35 23.63 -9.77
CA LEU A 122 8.36 25.04 -9.42
C LEU A 122 8.66 25.85 -10.67
N SER A 123 7.96 26.98 -10.80
CA SER A 123 8.23 27.89 -11.91
C SER A 123 9.64 28.47 -11.79
N PRO A 124 10.39 28.60 -12.92
CA PRO A 124 11.72 29.20 -12.88
C PRO A 124 11.69 30.67 -12.51
#